data_f5688b8e8002dcb6f7a198793cca05eb
#
_entry.id   f5688b8e8002dcb6f7a198793cca05eb
#
_cell.length_a   1.000
_cell.length_b   1.000
_cell.length_c   1.000
_cell.angle_alpha   90.00
_cell.angle_beta   90.00
_cell.angle_gamma   90.00
#
_symmetry.space_group_name_H-M   'P 1'
#
loop_
_entity.id
_entity.type
_entity.pdbx_description
1 polymer ?
#
loop_
_entity_poly.entity_id
_entity_poly.type
_entity_poly.pdbx_seq_one_letter_code
_entity_poly.pdbx_strand_id
1 'polypeptide(L)'
;MNRRDFMQCLAWGGTGLLWAARGGVLSSTTLSEAATAGDFTFAQISDTHIGFAGKANANAAGTLADSIAALNALEPRPAFVLHTGDLTHGQKAGAFDTLAESLKAVRTEKIFYVPGEHDVFLDGGKEYLARYGRGTVGGGWQSFDYGGVHFVALVNVLTYQAGVGGALGADQLEWLRRDLEPRGSSTPVVVFTHVPLWAVYPAWGWTTADGEAAIGLLRRFGSVSVLNGHIHQVLQKIEGNVTFHSARSTAFPQPAPGAAPSPGPMTVEADQLRRLLGVREVRYTESSARLATVEHPLA
;
A
#
# COMPACT_ATOMS: atom_id res chain seq x y z
N MET A 1 31.64 -11.35 -26.96
CA MET A 1 30.83 -10.18 -27.37
C MET A 1 31.39 -8.96 -26.65
N ASN A 2 31.91 -7.96 -27.36
CA ASN A 2 32.48 -6.78 -26.73
C ASN A 2 31.38 -5.72 -26.47
N ARG A 3 31.70 -4.66 -25.72
CA ARG A 3 30.75 -3.60 -25.37
C ARG A 3 30.13 -2.90 -26.60
N ARG A 4 30.84 -2.85 -27.72
CA ARG A 4 30.38 -2.22 -28.97
C ARG A 4 29.33 -3.11 -29.68
N ASP A 5 29.51 -4.42 -29.70
CA ASP A 5 28.58 -5.36 -30.33
C ASP A 5 27.27 -5.43 -29.49
N PHE A 6 27.36 -5.31 -28.18
CA PHE A 6 26.18 -5.23 -27.30
C PHE A 6 25.36 -3.95 -27.55
N MET A 7 26.02 -2.79 -27.72
CA MET A 7 25.35 -1.53 -28.02
C MET A 7 24.75 -1.50 -29.44
N GLN A 8 25.33 -2.21 -30.42
CA GLN A 8 24.76 -2.35 -31.75
C GLN A 8 23.51 -3.26 -31.77
N CYS A 9 23.46 -4.30 -30.95
CA CYS A 9 22.23 -5.10 -30.75
C CYS A 9 21.08 -4.31 -30.13
N LEU A 10 21.37 -3.33 -29.27
CA LEU A 10 20.36 -2.42 -28.69
C LEU A 10 19.79 -1.45 -29.74
N ALA A 11 20.56 -1.07 -30.75
CA ALA A 11 20.15 -0.09 -31.80
C ALA A 11 19.24 -0.70 -32.89
N TRP A 12 19.12 -2.02 -33.00
CA TRP A 12 18.41 -2.68 -34.10
C TRP A 12 17.02 -3.24 -33.75
N GLY A 13 16.62 -3.16 -32.50
CA GLY A 13 15.26 -3.51 -32.09
C GLY A 13 14.28 -2.36 -32.36
N GLY A 14 13.82 -2.17 -33.60
CA GLY A 14 12.86 -1.12 -33.97
C GLY A 14 11.47 -1.21 -33.33
N THR A 15 11.39 -1.68 -32.08
CA THR A 15 10.17 -1.91 -31.28
C THR A 15 10.03 -0.98 -30.09
N GLY A 16 10.97 -0.05 -29.87
CA GLY A 16 10.93 0.83 -28.69
C GLY A 16 11.18 0.11 -27.35
N LEU A 17 11.77 -1.09 -27.37
CA LEU A 17 12.13 -1.88 -26.22
C LEU A 17 13.65 -1.84 -25.98
N LEU A 18 14.06 -1.52 -24.75
CA LEU A 18 15.42 -1.70 -24.25
C LEU A 18 15.54 -3.05 -23.55
N TRP A 19 16.57 -3.82 -23.91
CA TRP A 19 16.90 -5.07 -23.27
C TRP A 19 18.16 -4.88 -22.40
N ALA A 20 18.07 -5.21 -21.13
CA ALA A 20 19.22 -5.21 -20.22
C ALA A 20 19.42 -6.60 -19.61
N ALA A 21 20.67 -7.06 -19.53
CA ALA A 21 21.04 -8.28 -18.84
C ALA A 21 21.76 -7.91 -17.54
N ARG A 22 21.17 -8.27 -16.40
CA ARG A 22 21.78 -8.09 -15.07
C ARG A 22 21.73 -9.41 -14.31
N GLY A 23 22.88 -9.87 -13.82
CA GLY A 23 22.95 -11.11 -13.02
C GLY A 23 22.39 -12.36 -13.72
N GLY A 24 22.48 -12.43 -15.07
CA GLY A 24 21.95 -13.54 -15.85
C GLY A 24 20.45 -13.48 -16.17
N VAL A 25 19.75 -12.42 -15.75
CA VAL A 25 18.34 -12.17 -16.07
C VAL A 25 18.26 -11.17 -17.21
N LEU A 26 17.54 -11.54 -18.29
CA LEU A 26 17.19 -10.62 -19.37
C LEU A 26 15.91 -9.85 -18.97
N SER A 27 16.00 -8.53 -18.93
CA SER A 27 14.88 -7.64 -18.69
C SER A 27 14.64 -6.75 -19.91
N SER A 28 13.37 -6.43 -20.20
CA SER A 28 13.00 -5.48 -21.25
C SER A 28 12.17 -4.35 -20.63
N THR A 29 12.48 -3.11 -21.02
CA THR A 29 11.67 -1.93 -20.69
C THR A 29 11.35 -1.18 -21.99
N THR A 30 10.20 -0.49 -22.03
CA THR A 30 9.93 0.45 -23.11
C THR A 30 10.87 1.65 -23.00
N LEU A 31 11.17 2.33 -24.11
CA LEU A 31 12.00 3.54 -24.09
C LEU A 31 11.41 4.65 -23.22
N SER A 32 10.08 4.74 -23.14
CA SER A 32 9.39 5.69 -22.28
C SER A 32 9.54 5.35 -20.80
N GLU A 33 9.42 4.07 -20.44
CA GLU A 33 9.63 3.59 -19.06
C GLU A 33 11.09 3.74 -18.62
N ALA A 34 12.04 3.43 -19.52
CA ALA A 34 13.46 3.61 -19.23
C ALA A 34 13.86 5.08 -19.05
N ALA A 35 13.18 6.00 -19.73
CA ALA A 35 13.44 7.44 -19.62
C ALA A 35 12.91 8.05 -18.32
N THR A 36 11.95 7.39 -17.65
CA THR A 36 11.34 7.82 -16.39
C THR A 36 11.79 6.99 -15.17
N ALA A 37 12.52 5.89 -15.41
CA ALA A 37 13.06 5.06 -14.33
C ALA A 37 14.15 5.82 -13.55
N GLY A 38 14.15 5.65 -12.24
CA GLY A 38 15.13 6.28 -11.35
C GLY A 38 14.82 5.98 -9.89
N ASP A 39 15.77 6.31 -9.02
CA ASP A 39 15.57 6.20 -7.59
C ASP A 39 14.52 7.21 -7.13
N PHE A 40 13.59 6.78 -6.30
CA PHE A 40 12.59 7.67 -5.69
C PHE A 40 12.13 7.15 -4.33
N THR A 41 11.48 8.02 -3.59
CA THR A 41 10.82 7.67 -2.33
C THR A 41 9.33 7.96 -2.42
N PHE A 42 8.54 7.15 -1.74
CA PHE A 42 7.15 7.44 -1.44
C PHE A 42 6.87 7.10 0.03
N ALA A 43 5.74 7.49 0.55
CA ALA A 43 5.39 7.20 1.92
C ALA A 43 4.10 6.38 2.01
N GLN A 44 3.95 5.67 3.12
CA GLN A 44 2.72 4.98 3.49
C GLN A 44 2.24 5.50 4.84
N ILE A 45 0.96 5.87 4.91
CA ILE A 45 0.19 6.05 6.12
C ILE A 45 -0.99 5.09 6.10
N SER A 46 -1.48 4.72 7.27
CA SER A 46 -2.58 3.75 7.39
C SER A 46 -3.40 3.98 8.63
N ASP A 47 -4.66 3.56 8.57
CA ASP A 47 -5.50 3.41 9.75
C ASP A 47 -5.57 4.73 10.57
N THR A 48 -5.96 5.80 9.89
CA THR A 48 -6.10 7.12 10.50
C THR A 48 -7.33 7.22 11.39
N HIS A 49 -8.32 6.38 11.18
CA HIS A 49 -9.53 6.26 12.01
C HIS A 49 -10.09 7.59 12.49
N ILE A 50 -10.21 8.59 11.63
CA ILE A 50 -10.78 9.88 12.00
C ILE A 50 -12.20 9.68 12.52
N GLY A 51 -12.48 10.27 13.68
CA GLY A 51 -13.70 10.03 14.43
C GLY A 51 -13.55 9.03 15.58
N PHE A 52 -12.40 8.33 15.68
CA PHE A 52 -12.11 7.55 16.89
C PHE A 52 -11.79 8.48 18.05
N ALA A 53 -12.44 8.21 19.19
CA ALA A 53 -12.16 8.83 20.46
C ALA A 53 -12.45 7.81 21.57
N GLY A 54 -11.40 7.15 22.06
CA GLY A 54 -11.52 6.08 23.04
C GLY A 54 -10.31 6.01 23.96
N LYS A 55 -10.30 5.02 24.85
CA LYS A 55 -9.20 4.84 25.82
C LYS A 55 -7.83 4.63 25.16
N ALA A 56 -7.80 3.98 23.99
CA ALA A 56 -6.56 3.72 23.27
C ALA A 56 -5.96 5.00 22.65
N ASN A 57 -6.81 5.95 22.25
CA ASN A 57 -6.42 7.28 21.80
C ASN A 57 -7.64 8.21 21.90
N ALA A 58 -7.56 9.21 22.75
CA ALA A 58 -8.64 10.20 22.88
C ALA A 58 -8.68 11.22 21.73
N ASN A 59 -7.63 11.31 20.90
CA ASN A 59 -7.47 12.31 19.85
C ASN A 59 -6.76 11.75 18.61
N ALA A 60 -7.45 10.95 17.82
CA ALA A 60 -6.91 10.41 16.56
C ALA A 60 -6.55 11.52 15.54
N ALA A 61 -7.30 12.62 15.52
CA ALA A 61 -6.95 13.76 14.67
C ALA A 61 -5.63 14.42 15.07
N GLY A 62 -5.32 14.48 16.35
CA GLY A 62 -4.05 15.00 16.85
C GLY A 62 -2.87 14.11 16.46
N THR A 63 -3.00 12.80 16.60
CA THR A 63 -1.94 11.87 16.18
C THR A 63 -1.79 11.80 14.64
N LEU A 64 -2.86 12.06 13.88
CA LEU A 64 -2.74 12.26 12.43
C LEU A 64 -1.95 13.54 12.12
N ALA A 65 -2.17 14.65 12.84
CA ALA A 65 -1.38 15.87 12.65
C ALA A 65 0.10 15.64 12.95
N ASP A 66 0.45 14.89 14.01
CA ASP A 66 1.82 14.48 14.31
C ASP A 66 2.40 13.61 13.17
N SER A 67 1.60 12.69 12.61
CA SER A 67 1.98 11.84 11.47
C SER A 67 2.25 12.65 10.21
N ILE A 68 1.43 13.66 9.94
CA ILE A 68 1.63 14.57 8.80
C ILE A 68 2.91 15.40 8.99
N ALA A 69 3.20 15.85 10.22
CA ALA A 69 4.44 16.55 10.52
C ALA A 69 5.67 15.65 10.27
N ALA A 70 5.63 14.40 10.75
CA ALA A 70 6.68 13.41 10.51
C ALA A 70 6.86 13.13 9.00
N LEU A 71 5.76 12.95 8.28
CA LEU A 71 5.76 12.74 6.84
C LEU A 71 6.36 13.92 6.08
N ASN A 72 6.03 15.15 6.47
CA ASN A 72 6.54 16.37 5.86
C ASN A 72 8.03 16.64 6.19
N ALA A 73 8.58 15.98 7.20
CA ALA A 73 9.98 16.05 7.60
C ALA A 73 10.88 15.01 6.90
N LEU A 74 10.28 14.07 6.13
CA LEU A 74 11.06 13.07 5.39
C LEU A 74 11.93 13.73 4.31
N GLU A 75 13.18 13.28 4.25
CA GLU A 75 14.14 13.71 3.23
C GLU A 75 14.79 12.48 2.55
N PRO A 76 14.76 12.36 1.25
CA PRO A 76 14.11 13.27 0.30
C PRO A 76 12.59 13.27 0.44
N ARG A 77 11.94 14.37 0.03
CA ARG A 77 10.46 14.46 0.07
C ARG A 77 9.85 13.33 -0.73
N PRO A 78 8.88 12.59 -0.15
CA PRO A 78 8.17 11.54 -0.88
C PRO A 78 7.47 12.09 -2.14
N ALA A 79 7.58 11.37 -3.24
CA ALA A 79 6.92 11.72 -4.50
C ALA A 79 5.39 11.67 -4.39
N PHE A 80 4.87 10.75 -3.59
CA PHE A 80 3.45 10.60 -3.28
C PHE A 80 3.28 9.83 -1.95
N VAL A 81 2.04 9.76 -1.49
CA VAL A 81 1.65 8.99 -0.30
C VAL A 81 0.66 7.90 -0.71
N LEU A 82 0.79 6.71 -0.15
CA LEU A 82 -0.23 5.67 -0.15
C LEU A 82 -0.96 5.67 1.19
N HIS A 83 -2.28 5.78 1.19
CA HIS A 83 -3.12 5.59 2.36
C HIS A 83 -3.78 4.21 2.28
N THR A 84 -3.37 3.30 3.14
CA THR A 84 -3.76 1.89 3.07
C THR A 84 -5.01 1.54 3.90
N GLY A 85 -5.99 2.46 3.91
CA GLY A 85 -7.35 2.19 4.40
C GLY A 85 -7.61 2.58 5.85
N ASP A 86 -8.85 2.40 6.27
CA ASP A 86 -9.41 2.87 7.54
C ASP A 86 -9.15 4.36 7.75
N LEU A 87 -9.62 5.13 6.76
CA LEU A 87 -9.54 6.57 6.72
C LEU A 87 -10.35 7.17 7.88
N THR A 88 -11.55 6.62 8.07
CA THR A 88 -12.51 7.03 9.10
C THR A 88 -12.78 5.90 10.09
N HIS A 89 -13.38 6.21 11.23
CA HIS A 89 -13.82 5.20 12.19
C HIS A 89 -15.33 5.00 12.13
N GLY A 90 -15.77 4.08 11.26
CA GLY A 90 -17.17 3.73 11.09
C GLY A 90 -18.02 4.81 10.42
N GLN A 91 -17.43 5.58 9.50
CA GLN A 91 -18.13 6.59 8.69
C GLN A 91 -18.94 7.59 9.53
N LYS A 92 -18.41 8.03 10.69
CA LYS A 92 -19.07 9.05 11.51
C LYS A 92 -19.26 10.33 10.70
N ALA A 93 -20.36 11.00 10.95
CA ALA A 93 -20.71 12.25 10.26
C ALA A 93 -19.55 13.26 10.31
N GLY A 94 -19.15 13.79 9.16
CA GLY A 94 -18.06 14.75 9.02
C GLY A 94 -16.63 14.16 9.14
N ALA A 95 -16.47 12.84 9.37
CA ALA A 95 -15.14 12.26 9.53
C ALA A 95 -14.31 12.35 8.24
N PHE A 96 -14.90 12.08 7.09
CA PHE A 96 -14.22 12.26 5.81
C PHE A 96 -13.85 13.73 5.52
N ASP A 97 -14.69 14.69 5.93
CA ASP A 97 -14.39 16.12 5.76
C ASP A 97 -13.21 16.53 6.66
N THR A 98 -13.21 16.06 7.90
CA THR A 98 -12.11 16.29 8.85
C THR A 98 -10.80 15.68 8.33
N LEU A 99 -10.85 14.47 7.79
CA LEU A 99 -9.68 13.84 7.17
C LEU A 99 -9.19 14.65 5.97
N ALA A 100 -10.09 15.00 5.05
CA ALA A 100 -9.74 15.75 3.85
C ALA A 100 -9.09 17.09 4.20
N GLU A 101 -9.61 17.79 5.22
CA GLU A 101 -9.03 19.05 5.70
C GLU A 101 -7.62 18.82 6.30
N SER A 102 -7.45 17.80 7.15
CA SER A 102 -6.17 17.47 7.75
C SER A 102 -5.10 17.14 6.68
N LEU A 103 -5.47 16.36 5.67
CA LEU A 103 -4.55 15.94 4.61
C LEU A 103 -4.12 17.05 3.66
N LYS A 104 -4.78 18.23 3.66
CA LYS A 104 -4.28 19.41 2.94
C LYS A 104 -2.91 19.90 3.43
N ALA A 105 -2.55 19.58 4.68
CA ALA A 105 -1.24 19.92 5.24
C ALA A 105 -0.11 18.99 4.76
N VAL A 106 -0.41 17.91 4.06
CA VAL A 106 0.58 17.03 3.45
C VAL A 106 1.24 17.75 2.27
N ARG A 107 2.58 17.77 2.23
CA ARG A 107 3.34 18.53 1.23
C ARG A 107 3.66 17.75 -0.05
N THR A 108 3.15 16.54 -0.21
CA THR A 108 3.25 15.80 -1.47
C THR A 108 2.12 16.17 -2.42
N GLU A 109 2.36 16.07 -3.72
CA GLU A 109 1.36 16.46 -4.72
C GLU A 109 0.19 15.49 -4.80
N LYS A 110 0.37 14.23 -4.40
CA LYS A 110 -0.61 13.18 -4.62
C LYS A 110 -0.68 12.18 -3.47
N ILE A 111 -1.91 11.83 -3.11
CA ILE A 111 -2.20 10.73 -2.19
C ILE A 111 -3.09 9.75 -2.94
N PHE A 112 -2.71 8.48 -2.94
CA PHE A 112 -3.51 7.37 -3.45
C PHE A 112 -4.15 6.65 -2.27
N TYR A 113 -5.39 6.23 -2.43
CA TYR A 113 -6.19 5.65 -1.36
C TYR A 113 -6.67 4.25 -1.72
N VAL A 114 -6.81 3.40 -0.73
CA VAL A 114 -7.74 2.27 -0.71
C VAL A 114 -8.62 2.41 0.53
N PRO A 115 -9.87 1.94 0.51
CA PRO A 115 -10.70 1.97 1.72
C PRO A 115 -10.31 0.85 2.68
N GLY A 116 -10.55 1.07 3.98
CA GLY A 116 -10.67 -0.01 4.96
C GLY A 116 -12.13 -0.37 5.22
N GLU A 117 -12.38 -1.39 6.05
CA GLU A 117 -13.74 -1.82 6.38
C GLU A 117 -14.54 -0.72 7.09
N HIS A 118 -13.88 0.11 7.89
CA HIS A 118 -14.52 1.25 8.56
C HIS A 118 -14.98 2.35 7.60
N ASP A 119 -14.52 2.36 6.36
CA ASP A 119 -14.88 3.34 5.34
C ASP A 119 -16.04 2.89 4.44
N VAL A 120 -16.45 1.62 4.56
CA VAL A 120 -17.47 1.02 3.67
C VAL A 120 -18.65 0.42 4.43
N PHE A 121 -18.57 0.32 5.73
CA PHE A 121 -19.48 -0.41 6.61
C PHE A 121 -20.95 -0.01 6.47
N LEU A 122 -21.24 1.31 6.44
CA LEU A 122 -22.60 1.81 6.51
C LEU A 122 -23.30 1.90 5.15
N ASP A 123 -22.55 2.12 4.08
CA ASP A 123 -23.14 2.46 2.79
C ASP A 123 -22.56 1.64 1.61
N GLY A 124 -21.73 0.63 1.90
CA GLY A 124 -21.05 -0.17 0.88
C GLY A 124 -19.99 0.61 0.12
N GLY A 125 -19.41 1.65 0.73
CA GLY A 125 -18.32 2.46 0.16
C GLY A 125 -18.79 3.57 -0.77
N LYS A 126 -20.06 3.93 -0.79
CA LYS A 126 -20.60 4.99 -1.67
C LYS A 126 -19.97 6.35 -1.37
N GLU A 127 -19.88 6.73 -0.09
CA GLU A 127 -19.25 8.00 0.30
C GLU A 127 -17.75 8.00 -0.02
N TYR A 128 -17.06 6.90 0.25
CA TYR A 128 -15.66 6.73 -0.14
C TYR A 128 -15.45 6.93 -1.64
N LEU A 129 -16.25 6.25 -2.48
CA LEU A 129 -16.15 6.35 -3.94
C LEU A 129 -16.49 7.75 -4.46
N ALA A 130 -17.47 8.42 -3.86
CA ALA A 130 -17.82 9.81 -4.23
C ALA A 130 -16.64 10.78 -4.01
N ARG A 131 -15.77 10.52 -3.01
CA ARG A 131 -14.64 11.37 -2.65
C ARG A 131 -13.33 10.96 -3.33
N TYR A 132 -13.03 9.66 -3.36
CA TYR A 132 -11.73 9.12 -3.76
C TYR A 132 -11.80 8.20 -4.98
N GLY A 133 -13.00 7.87 -5.47
CA GLY A 133 -13.21 6.93 -6.57
C GLY A 133 -12.95 7.51 -7.97
N ARG A 134 -12.60 8.78 -8.11
CA ARG A 134 -12.36 9.38 -9.42
C ARG A 134 -11.15 8.75 -10.10
N GLY A 135 -11.38 8.13 -11.26
CA GLY A 135 -10.34 7.45 -12.05
C GLY A 135 -10.09 6.02 -11.61
N THR A 136 -10.84 5.50 -10.64
CA THR A 136 -10.80 4.10 -10.23
C THR A 136 -11.81 3.26 -10.99
N VAL A 137 -11.74 1.94 -10.85
CA VAL A 137 -12.64 0.95 -11.46
C VAL A 137 -13.40 0.21 -10.35
N GLY A 138 -14.62 -0.23 -10.64
CA GLY A 138 -15.44 -1.04 -9.74
C GLY A 138 -15.59 -0.42 -8.37
N GLY A 139 -15.19 -1.13 -7.34
CA GLY A 139 -15.25 -0.69 -5.93
C GLY A 139 -14.08 0.19 -5.46
N GLY A 140 -13.31 0.77 -6.38
CA GLY A 140 -12.24 1.71 -6.05
C GLY A 140 -10.81 1.20 -6.34
N TRP A 141 -10.66 0.08 -7.05
CA TRP A 141 -9.34 -0.41 -7.45
C TRP A 141 -8.79 0.36 -8.65
N GLN A 142 -7.47 0.49 -8.73
CA GLN A 142 -6.76 1.23 -9.77
C GLN A 142 -5.32 0.77 -9.91
N SER A 143 -4.67 1.15 -10.99
CA SER A 143 -3.23 1.02 -11.15
C SER A 143 -2.62 2.28 -11.76
N PHE A 144 -1.33 2.48 -11.56
CA PHE A 144 -0.56 3.55 -12.16
C PHE A 144 0.92 3.16 -12.21
N ASP A 145 1.66 3.83 -13.08
CA ASP A 145 3.10 3.65 -13.20
C ASP A 145 3.84 4.89 -12.66
N TYR A 146 4.92 4.67 -11.93
CA TYR A 146 5.80 5.73 -11.45
C TYR A 146 7.24 5.22 -11.34
N GLY A 147 8.19 5.94 -11.92
CA GLY A 147 9.63 5.62 -11.82
C GLY A 147 9.98 4.21 -12.28
N GLY A 148 9.30 3.65 -13.29
CA GLY A 148 9.51 2.29 -13.77
C GLY A 148 8.90 1.18 -12.91
N VAL A 149 8.15 1.54 -11.87
CA VAL A 149 7.42 0.61 -10.98
C VAL A 149 5.93 0.66 -11.30
N HIS A 150 5.29 -0.50 -11.34
CA HIS A 150 3.85 -0.64 -11.50
C HIS A 150 3.17 -0.73 -10.14
N PHE A 151 2.27 0.20 -9.83
CA PHE A 151 1.51 0.29 -8.58
C PHE A 151 0.08 -0.19 -8.80
N VAL A 152 -0.41 -1.06 -7.92
CA VAL A 152 -1.75 -1.65 -7.99
C VAL A 152 -2.45 -1.47 -6.65
N ALA A 153 -3.55 -0.73 -6.64
CA ALA A 153 -4.46 -0.60 -5.51
C ALA A 153 -5.54 -1.68 -5.58
N LEU A 154 -5.63 -2.53 -4.57
CA LEU A 154 -6.66 -3.55 -4.45
C LEU A 154 -7.61 -3.24 -3.28
N VAL A 155 -8.91 -3.44 -3.51
CA VAL A 155 -9.95 -3.24 -2.51
C VAL A 155 -10.49 -4.60 -2.08
N ASN A 156 -10.26 -4.97 -0.82
CA ASN A 156 -10.64 -6.28 -0.29
C ASN A 156 -11.57 -6.20 0.94
N VAL A 157 -12.24 -5.07 1.13
CA VAL A 157 -13.07 -4.80 2.32
C VAL A 157 -14.56 -4.70 2.02
N LEU A 158 -14.98 -4.71 0.75
CA LEU A 158 -16.42 -4.55 0.39
C LEU A 158 -17.30 -5.68 0.95
N THR A 159 -16.74 -6.85 1.13
CA THR A 159 -17.39 -8.02 1.72
C THR A 159 -16.77 -8.45 3.05
N TYR A 160 -16.01 -7.56 3.68
CA TYR A 160 -15.30 -7.86 4.93
C TYR A 160 -16.27 -8.25 6.05
N GLN A 161 -15.91 -9.30 6.78
CA GLN A 161 -16.61 -9.75 7.98
C GLN A 161 -15.60 -10.01 9.10
N ALA A 162 -15.88 -9.43 10.26
CA ALA A 162 -15.04 -9.64 11.44
C ALA A 162 -14.91 -11.14 11.77
N GLY A 163 -13.69 -11.60 12.01
CA GLY A 163 -13.38 -13.01 12.26
C GLY A 163 -13.40 -13.92 11.02
N VAL A 164 -13.72 -13.37 9.83
CA VAL A 164 -13.65 -14.09 8.55
C VAL A 164 -12.59 -13.51 7.63
N GLY A 165 -12.54 -12.19 7.53
CA GLY A 165 -11.63 -11.45 6.65
C GLY A 165 -12.34 -10.81 5.46
N GLY A 166 -11.54 -10.36 4.50
CA GLY A 166 -12.00 -9.74 3.27
C GLY A 166 -11.87 -10.63 2.05
N ALA A 167 -12.32 -10.13 0.90
CA ALA A 167 -12.12 -10.76 -0.41
C ALA A 167 -12.03 -9.69 -1.51
N LEU A 168 -11.32 -10.02 -2.59
CA LEU A 168 -11.21 -9.19 -3.79
C LEU A 168 -12.42 -9.38 -4.72
N GLY A 169 -12.84 -10.64 -4.87
CA GLY A 169 -13.90 -11.03 -5.78
C GLY A 169 -13.42 -11.25 -7.22
N ALA A 170 -14.24 -11.98 -7.99
CA ALA A 170 -13.88 -12.44 -9.33
C ALA A 170 -13.61 -11.28 -10.31
N ASP A 171 -14.43 -10.24 -10.27
CA ASP A 171 -14.30 -9.09 -11.18
C ASP A 171 -12.98 -8.35 -11.00
N GLN A 172 -12.55 -8.14 -9.75
CA GLN A 172 -11.29 -7.48 -9.44
C GLN A 172 -10.09 -8.38 -9.77
N LEU A 173 -10.18 -9.69 -9.52
CA LEU A 173 -9.14 -10.65 -9.90
C LEU A 173 -8.97 -10.71 -11.43
N GLU A 174 -10.05 -10.68 -12.18
CA GLU A 174 -9.99 -10.64 -13.65
C GLU A 174 -9.45 -9.30 -14.16
N TRP A 175 -9.83 -8.18 -13.51
CA TRP A 175 -9.22 -6.88 -13.81
C TRP A 175 -7.72 -6.91 -13.52
N LEU A 176 -7.29 -7.41 -12.37
CA LEU A 176 -5.87 -7.54 -12.01
C LEU A 176 -5.10 -8.39 -13.05
N ARG A 177 -5.67 -9.51 -13.48
CA ARG A 177 -5.07 -10.35 -14.51
C ARG A 177 -4.81 -9.56 -15.80
N ARG A 178 -5.80 -8.79 -16.27
CA ARG A 178 -5.69 -7.97 -17.49
C ARG A 178 -4.71 -6.82 -17.33
N ASP A 179 -4.69 -6.17 -16.18
CA ASP A 179 -3.80 -5.07 -15.88
C ASP A 179 -2.32 -5.52 -15.86
N LEU A 180 -2.07 -6.69 -15.33
CA LEU A 180 -0.73 -7.27 -15.28
C LEU A 180 -0.29 -7.89 -16.61
N GLU A 181 -1.21 -8.37 -17.48
CA GLU A 181 -0.91 -9.14 -18.70
C GLU A 181 0.14 -8.49 -19.60
N PRO A 182 0.05 -7.17 -19.93
CA PRO A 182 1.01 -6.51 -20.82
C PRO A 182 2.38 -6.25 -20.17
N ARG A 183 2.53 -6.50 -18.85
CA ARG A 183 3.75 -6.18 -18.11
C ARG A 183 4.79 -7.29 -18.24
N GLY A 184 6.04 -6.91 -18.48
CA GLY A 184 7.18 -7.84 -18.46
C GLY A 184 7.45 -8.38 -17.07
N SER A 185 7.96 -9.61 -16.95
CA SER A 185 8.30 -10.21 -15.65
C SER A 185 9.39 -9.47 -14.88
N SER A 186 10.15 -8.60 -15.54
CA SER A 186 11.16 -7.73 -14.93
C SER A 186 10.59 -6.42 -14.36
N THR A 187 9.32 -6.08 -14.65
CA THR A 187 8.68 -4.90 -14.09
C THR A 187 8.50 -5.08 -12.57
N PRO A 188 9.06 -4.21 -11.71
CA PRO A 188 8.77 -4.24 -10.30
C PRO A 188 7.30 -3.89 -10.05
N VAL A 189 6.63 -4.61 -9.16
CA VAL A 189 5.22 -4.39 -8.84
C VAL A 189 5.05 -4.07 -7.36
N VAL A 190 4.31 -3.01 -7.06
CA VAL A 190 3.88 -2.66 -5.72
C VAL A 190 2.37 -2.78 -5.63
N VAL A 191 1.88 -3.69 -4.82
CA VAL A 191 0.46 -3.82 -4.51
C VAL A 191 0.20 -3.16 -3.17
N PHE A 192 -0.86 -2.38 -3.07
CA PHE A 192 -1.32 -1.87 -1.78
C PHE A 192 -2.82 -2.15 -1.59
N THR A 193 -3.16 -2.55 -0.38
CA THR A 193 -4.51 -2.96 0.01
C THR A 193 -4.71 -2.67 1.50
N HIS A 194 -5.91 -2.87 2.03
CA HIS A 194 -6.13 -2.68 3.47
C HIS A 194 -5.87 -3.96 4.25
N VAL A 195 -6.67 -4.99 4.07
CA VAL A 195 -6.50 -6.28 4.75
C VAL A 195 -5.33 -7.04 4.11
N PRO A 196 -4.46 -7.72 4.88
CA PRO A 196 -3.38 -8.54 4.33
C PRO A 196 -3.87 -9.53 3.27
N LEU A 197 -3.18 -9.62 2.12
CA LEU A 197 -3.48 -10.64 1.10
C LEU A 197 -3.14 -12.06 1.57
N TRP A 198 -2.23 -12.19 2.51
CA TRP A 198 -1.84 -13.47 3.12
C TRP A 198 -2.49 -13.66 4.49
N ALA A 199 -2.62 -14.90 4.94
CA ALA A 199 -3.21 -15.21 6.22
C ALA A 199 -2.22 -14.90 7.36
N VAL A 200 -2.43 -13.76 8.04
CA VAL A 200 -1.67 -13.38 9.23
C VAL A 200 -2.24 -14.09 10.46
N TYR A 201 -3.53 -13.88 10.71
CA TYR A 201 -4.25 -14.51 11.81
C TYR A 201 -5.74 -14.64 11.46
N PRO A 202 -6.13 -15.73 10.77
CA PRO A 202 -7.49 -15.91 10.26
C PRO A 202 -8.59 -15.85 11.34
N ALA A 203 -8.29 -16.29 12.56
CA ALA A 203 -9.24 -16.25 13.67
C ALA A 203 -9.73 -14.83 14.02
N TRP A 204 -8.95 -13.79 13.63
CA TRP A 204 -9.33 -12.38 13.79
C TRP A 204 -9.77 -11.72 12.47
N GLY A 205 -9.89 -12.48 11.38
CA GLY A 205 -10.20 -11.94 10.07
C GLY A 205 -9.00 -11.23 9.40
N TRP A 206 -7.78 -11.45 9.88
CA TRP A 206 -6.56 -10.86 9.32
C TRP A 206 -6.09 -11.69 8.11
N THR A 207 -6.93 -11.74 7.10
CA THR A 207 -6.73 -12.52 5.88
C THR A 207 -7.64 -12.03 4.76
N THR A 208 -7.24 -12.29 3.52
CA THR A 208 -8.07 -12.13 2.32
C THR A 208 -8.36 -13.51 1.75
N ALA A 209 -9.63 -13.90 1.66
CA ALA A 209 -10.06 -15.26 1.34
C ALA A 209 -9.53 -15.75 -0.03
N ASP A 210 -9.50 -14.88 -1.01
CA ASP A 210 -8.99 -15.11 -2.38
C ASP A 210 -7.62 -14.45 -2.64
N GLY A 211 -6.94 -14.04 -1.59
CA GLY A 211 -5.63 -13.39 -1.66
C GLY A 211 -4.57 -14.23 -2.37
N GLU A 212 -4.61 -15.55 -2.20
CA GLU A 212 -3.69 -16.49 -2.87
C GLU A 212 -3.88 -16.48 -4.41
N ALA A 213 -5.11 -16.24 -4.90
CA ALA A 213 -5.35 -16.08 -6.33
C ALA A 213 -4.64 -14.82 -6.88
N ALA A 214 -4.71 -13.70 -6.16
CA ALA A 214 -3.98 -12.48 -6.53
C ALA A 214 -2.45 -12.69 -6.45
N ILE A 215 -1.95 -13.32 -5.38
CA ILE A 215 -0.52 -13.65 -5.21
C ILE A 215 -0.06 -14.55 -6.37
N GLY A 216 -0.88 -15.50 -6.80
CA GLY A 216 -0.59 -16.37 -7.94
C GLY A 216 -0.32 -15.59 -9.23
N LEU A 217 -1.10 -14.52 -9.51
CA LEU A 217 -0.89 -13.64 -10.66
C LEU A 217 0.43 -12.84 -10.56
N LEU A 218 0.87 -12.54 -9.32
CA LEU A 218 2.06 -11.74 -9.05
C LEU A 218 3.37 -12.56 -9.09
N ARG A 219 3.32 -13.88 -8.87
CA ARG A 219 4.51 -14.73 -8.78
C ARG A 219 5.42 -14.74 -10.01
N ARG A 220 4.91 -14.33 -11.18
CA ARG A 220 5.71 -14.25 -12.40
C ARG A 220 6.67 -13.05 -12.45
N PHE A 221 6.49 -12.04 -11.58
CA PHE A 221 7.34 -10.86 -11.54
C PHE A 221 8.55 -11.07 -10.65
N GLY A 222 9.71 -10.55 -11.06
CA GLY A 222 10.97 -10.74 -10.32
C GLY A 222 11.05 -9.99 -8.99
N SER A 223 10.23 -8.96 -8.80
CA SER A 223 10.16 -8.15 -7.57
C SER A 223 8.74 -7.68 -7.32
N VAL A 224 8.15 -8.14 -6.23
CA VAL A 224 6.80 -7.74 -5.80
C VAL A 224 6.84 -7.34 -4.33
N SER A 225 6.23 -6.19 -4.01
CA SER A 225 6.02 -5.74 -2.64
C SER A 225 4.53 -5.51 -2.40
N VAL A 226 3.98 -6.11 -1.36
CA VAL A 226 2.60 -5.94 -0.94
C VAL A 226 2.57 -5.14 0.36
N LEU A 227 1.92 -3.98 0.34
CA LEU A 227 1.79 -3.07 1.48
C LEU A 227 0.35 -3.10 1.98
N ASN A 228 0.16 -3.25 3.29
CA ASN A 228 -1.17 -3.26 3.89
C ASN A 228 -1.22 -2.53 5.23
N GLY A 229 -2.43 -2.20 5.69
CA GLY A 229 -2.76 -1.69 7.00
C GLY A 229 -3.45 -2.73 7.88
N HIS A 230 -4.58 -2.38 8.46
CA HIS A 230 -5.55 -3.21 9.17
C HIS A 230 -5.08 -3.78 10.51
N ILE A 231 -3.86 -4.30 10.60
CA ILE A 231 -3.35 -4.97 11.81
C ILE A 231 -2.60 -4.03 12.75
N HIS A 232 -2.37 -2.79 12.36
CA HIS A 232 -1.73 -1.70 13.15
C HIS A 232 -0.36 -2.07 13.72
N GLN A 233 0.36 -3.00 13.07
CA GLN A 233 1.67 -3.48 13.51
C GLN A 233 2.61 -3.60 12.33
N VAL A 234 3.91 -3.45 12.59
CA VAL A 234 4.94 -3.75 11.62
C VAL A 234 5.16 -5.26 11.57
N LEU A 235 4.67 -5.89 10.52
CA LEU A 235 4.97 -7.29 10.21
C LEU A 235 5.58 -7.36 8.81
N GLN A 236 6.49 -8.30 8.63
CA GLN A 236 7.09 -8.60 7.34
C GLN A 236 7.07 -10.11 7.10
N LYS A 237 6.71 -10.51 5.88
CA LYS A 237 6.85 -11.88 5.38
C LYS A 237 7.52 -11.83 4.03
N ILE A 238 8.38 -12.80 3.75
CA ILE A 238 9.01 -13.00 2.43
C ILE A 238 8.59 -14.38 1.92
N GLU A 239 8.08 -14.43 0.71
CA GLU A 239 7.69 -15.66 0.03
C GLU A 239 8.17 -15.63 -1.42
N GLY A 240 9.31 -16.25 -1.67
CA GLY A 240 9.96 -16.18 -2.98
C GLY A 240 10.33 -14.75 -3.37
N ASN A 241 9.71 -14.27 -4.44
CA ASN A 241 9.88 -12.92 -4.98
C ASN A 241 8.86 -11.91 -4.47
N VAL A 242 7.96 -12.31 -3.59
CA VAL A 242 6.93 -11.47 -2.99
C VAL A 242 7.29 -11.14 -1.55
N THR A 243 7.31 -9.85 -1.22
CA THR A 243 7.48 -9.35 0.14
C THR A 243 6.18 -8.71 0.62
N PHE A 244 5.77 -9.00 1.84
CA PHE A 244 4.56 -8.45 2.46
C PHE A 244 4.97 -7.58 3.65
N HIS A 245 4.35 -6.40 3.76
CA HIS A 245 4.65 -5.43 4.80
C HIS A 245 3.35 -4.83 5.33
N SER A 246 3.08 -5.01 6.62
CA SER A 246 2.01 -4.29 7.31
C SER A 246 2.53 -3.04 7.96
N ALA A 247 1.74 -1.96 7.93
CA ALA A 247 2.10 -0.67 8.50
C ALA A 247 1.59 -0.50 9.93
N ARG A 248 2.22 0.42 10.66
CA ARG A 248 1.65 1.01 11.87
C ARG A 248 0.41 1.83 11.52
N SER A 249 -0.51 1.91 12.47
CA SER A 249 -1.59 2.90 12.44
C SER A 249 -1.07 4.30 12.81
N THR A 250 -1.78 5.33 12.40
CA THR A 250 -1.59 6.68 12.94
C THR A 250 -2.54 6.97 14.11
N ALA A 251 -3.51 6.08 14.38
CA ALA A 251 -4.54 6.29 15.40
C ALA A 251 -4.31 5.52 16.70
N PHE A 252 -4.17 4.21 16.64
CA PHE A 252 -3.98 3.35 17.83
C PHE A 252 -3.32 2.02 17.45
N PRO A 253 -2.58 1.38 18.38
CA PRO A 253 -2.03 0.04 18.16
C PRO A 253 -3.10 -1.04 18.39
N GLN A 254 -2.85 -2.23 17.85
CA GLN A 254 -3.60 -3.46 18.13
C GLN A 254 -2.70 -4.48 18.85
N PRO A 255 -3.28 -5.46 19.57
CA PRO A 255 -2.51 -6.53 20.22
C PRO A 255 -1.87 -7.45 19.19
N ALA A 256 -0.76 -8.08 19.55
CA ALA A 256 -0.15 -9.12 18.74
C ALA A 256 -1.12 -10.29 18.52
N PRO A 257 -1.01 -11.03 17.39
CA PRO A 257 -1.87 -12.18 17.10
C PRO A 257 -1.97 -13.14 18.28
N GLY A 258 -3.21 -13.38 18.74
CA GLY A 258 -3.48 -14.29 19.88
C GLY A 258 -3.15 -13.74 21.27
N ALA A 259 -2.58 -12.54 21.39
CA ALA A 259 -2.26 -11.93 22.70
C ALA A 259 -3.47 -11.33 23.43
N ALA A 260 -4.64 -11.29 22.77
CA ALA A 260 -5.92 -10.85 23.34
C ALA A 260 -7.05 -11.73 22.82
N PRO A 261 -8.26 -11.67 23.42
CA PRO A 261 -9.42 -12.44 22.93
C PRO A 261 -9.88 -12.03 21.52
N SER A 262 -9.65 -10.76 21.12
CA SER A 262 -10.06 -10.21 19.82
C SER A 262 -9.12 -9.10 19.39
N PRO A 263 -9.07 -8.76 18.08
CA PRO A 263 -8.40 -7.56 17.60
C PRO A 263 -9.12 -6.31 18.13
N GLY A 264 -8.47 -5.18 18.07
CA GLY A 264 -9.09 -3.91 18.39
C GLY A 264 -8.14 -2.92 19.07
N PRO A 265 -8.65 -1.73 19.41
CA PRO A 265 -7.82 -0.68 19.96
C PRO A 265 -7.16 -1.09 21.28
N MET A 266 -5.85 -1.19 21.29
CA MET A 266 -5.07 -1.55 22.47
C MET A 266 -4.75 -0.29 23.28
N THR A 267 -5.18 -0.26 24.53
CA THR A 267 -4.80 0.80 25.46
C THR A 267 -3.37 0.58 25.95
N VAL A 268 -2.56 1.60 25.87
CA VAL A 268 -1.18 1.63 26.35
C VAL A 268 -0.96 2.89 27.19
N GLU A 269 0.12 2.96 27.95
CA GLU A 269 0.50 4.18 28.66
C GLU A 269 0.71 5.35 27.68
N ALA A 270 0.37 6.56 28.11
CA ALA A 270 0.32 7.73 27.23
C ALA A 270 1.68 8.05 26.55
N ASP A 271 2.79 7.78 27.23
CA ASP A 271 4.15 7.95 26.70
C ASP A 271 4.54 6.87 25.68
N GLN A 272 3.85 5.73 25.67
CA GLN A 272 4.10 4.63 24.72
C GLN A 272 3.30 4.79 23.41
N LEU A 273 2.16 5.48 23.46
CA LEU A 273 1.27 5.56 22.30
C LEU A 273 2.02 6.06 21.06
N ARG A 274 2.71 7.20 21.13
CA ARG A 274 3.41 7.78 19.98
C ARG A 274 4.53 6.88 19.44
N ARG A 275 5.16 6.07 20.26
CA ARG A 275 6.20 5.11 19.84
C ARG A 275 5.63 3.94 19.04
N LEU A 276 4.35 3.63 19.22
CA LEU A 276 3.66 2.55 18.51
C LEU A 276 2.97 3.04 17.23
N LEU A 277 2.72 4.35 17.12
CA LEU A 277 2.18 4.98 15.93
C LEU A 277 3.32 5.46 15.00
N GLY A 278 3.01 5.69 13.73
CA GLY A 278 4.05 6.17 12.83
C GLY A 278 3.65 6.22 11.36
N VAL A 279 4.62 6.67 10.56
CA VAL A 279 4.56 6.66 9.10
C VAL A 279 5.69 5.81 8.56
N ARG A 280 5.54 5.32 7.34
CA ARG A 280 6.57 4.53 6.66
C ARG A 280 7.10 5.30 5.47
N GLU A 281 8.42 5.41 5.37
CA GLU A 281 9.11 5.78 4.15
C GLU A 281 9.43 4.52 3.35
N VAL A 282 9.22 4.58 2.04
CA VAL A 282 9.56 3.48 1.12
C VAL A 282 10.49 4.04 0.05
N ARG A 283 11.66 3.44 -0.06
CA ARG A 283 12.71 3.82 -1.02
C ARG A 283 12.79 2.77 -2.11
N TYR A 284 12.61 3.20 -3.34
CA TYR A 284 12.88 2.38 -4.51
C TYR A 284 14.26 2.73 -5.05
N THR A 285 15.05 1.68 -5.33
CA THR A 285 16.35 1.82 -5.98
C THR A 285 16.32 1.03 -7.27
N GLU A 286 16.36 1.70 -8.40
CA GLU A 286 16.29 1.10 -9.74
C GLU A 286 17.34 0.00 -9.93
N SER A 287 18.56 0.24 -9.45
CA SER A 287 19.66 -0.71 -9.60
C SER A 287 19.42 -2.07 -8.94
N SER A 288 18.58 -2.16 -7.91
CA SER A 288 18.24 -3.40 -7.22
C SER A 288 16.84 -3.92 -7.55
N ALA A 289 15.98 -3.10 -8.17
CA ALA A 289 14.56 -3.34 -8.39
C ALA A 289 13.82 -3.74 -7.09
N ARG A 290 14.29 -3.25 -5.94
CA ARG A 290 13.76 -3.60 -4.62
C ARG A 290 13.34 -2.35 -3.87
N LEU A 291 12.35 -2.54 -2.98
CA LEU A 291 11.93 -1.54 -2.02
C LEU A 291 12.64 -1.77 -0.68
N ALA A 292 13.12 -0.69 -0.10
CA ALA A 292 13.53 -0.63 1.30
C ALA A 292 12.45 0.14 2.09
N THR A 293 12.02 -0.40 3.21
CA THR A 293 11.05 0.26 4.10
C THR A 293 11.74 0.78 5.34
N VAL A 294 11.45 2.01 5.73
CA VAL A 294 11.95 2.64 6.97
C VAL A 294 10.75 3.10 7.78
N GLU A 295 10.66 2.64 9.02
CA GLU A 295 9.60 3.03 9.94
C GLU A 295 10.00 4.31 10.70
N HIS A 296 9.11 5.28 10.74
CA HIS A 296 9.27 6.52 11.49
C HIS A 296 8.19 6.59 12.59
N PRO A 297 8.48 6.14 13.82
CA PRO A 297 7.60 6.36 14.97
C PRO A 297 7.38 7.86 15.22
N LEU A 298 6.25 8.22 15.87
CA LEU A 298 5.94 9.62 16.17
C LEU A 298 6.70 10.20 17.39
N ALA A 299 7.48 9.39 18.08
CA ALA A 299 8.30 9.81 19.22
C ALA A 299 9.64 9.07 19.24
#